data_94f76a5731102a79877d9472c2115b69
#
_entry.id   94f76a5731102a79877d9472c2115b69
#
_cell.length_a   1.000
_cell.length_b   1.000
_cell.length_c   1.000
_cell.angle_alpha   90.00
_cell.angle_beta   90.00
_cell.angle_gamma   90.00
#
_symmetry.space_group_name_H-M   'P 1'
#
loop_
_entity.id
_entity.type
_entity.pdbx_description
1 polymer ?
#
loop_
_entity_poly.entity_id
_entity_poly.type
_entity_poly.pdbx_seq_one_letter_code
_entity_poly.pdbx_strand_id
1 'polypeptide(L)'
;MKSIPIVILNRDRFHPLVEQVTVLKEKGYHNIIVIDNQSTYQPLLEWYKLNNVDVFVNDIVPNSNKAFLNLVQIGHPKFVEIVSNWYIFNDSDIIPEKTVPDDFAADMVKYAVKYGKTKVGMSIRIDDIDLDYPLNKWVHEYESTYWTNGIQDEGVELYPHPIDTTFAVHSPGTMPDWSNDTLRVGIPYIVKHAPFYYNPESLPEDEKYYLQHMNKNSSNWSSKVEIK
;
A
#
# COMPACT_ATOMS: atom_id res chain seq x y z
N MET A 1 1.54 -13.31 -14.50
CA MET A 1 1.67 -12.96 -13.05
C MET A 1 0.34 -12.53 -12.39
N LYS A 2 -0.83 -12.68 -13.04
CA LYS A 2 -2.14 -12.25 -12.49
C LYS A 2 -2.59 -13.02 -11.23
N SER A 3 -2.02 -14.19 -10.97
CA SER A 3 -2.28 -15.01 -9.76
C SER A 3 -1.39 -14.66 -8.56
N ILE A 4 -0.48 -13.68 -8.69
CA ILE A 4 0.37 -13.23 -7.57
C ILE A 4 -0.52 -12.81 -6.41
N PRO A 5 -0.27 -13.25 -5.16
CA PRO A 5 -1.03 -12.80 -4.01
C PRO A 5 -0.76 -11.33 -3.73
N ILE A 6 -1.82 -10.55 -3.55
CA ILE A 6 -1.77 -9.15 -3.14
C ILE A 6 -2.33 -9.06 -1.72
N VAL A 7 -1.48 -8.77 -0.77
CA VAL A 7 -1.83 -8.62 0.64
C VAL A 7 -2.02 -7.13 0.94
N ILE A 8 -3.19 -6.78 1.44
CA ILE A 8 -3.55 -5.39 1.80
C ILE A 8 -3.78 -5.35 3.32
N LEU A 9 -3.03 -4.51 4.01
CA LEU A 9 -3.28 -4.23 5.42
C LEU A 9 -4.35 -3.15 5.54
N ASN A 10 -5.41 -3.43 6.26
CA ASN A 10 -6.51 -2.48 6.46
C ASN A 10 -6.92 -2.35 7.93
N ARG A 11 -7.31 -1.14 8.30
CA ARG A 11 -8.05 -0.84 9.52
C ARG A 11 -8.97 0.35 9.29
N ASP A 12 -10.28 0.14 9.42
CA ASP A 12 -11.36 1.14 9.37
C ASP A 12 -11.40 2.03 8.12
N ARG A 13 -10.47 1.92 7.16
CA ARG A 13 -10.49 2.65 5.90
C ARG A 13 -11.33 1.90 4.88
N PHE A 14 -12.42 2.51 4.47
CA PHE A 14 -13.42 1.90 3.59
C PHE A 14 -13.27 2.34 2.14
N HIS A 15 -13.40 3.64 1.86
CA HIS A 15 -13.38 4.12 0.48
C HIS A 15 -12.08 3.82 -0.27
N PRO A 16 -10.88 4.09 0.30
CA PRO A 16 -9.64 3.79 -0.42
C PRO A 16 -9.43 2.29 -0.63
N LEU A 17 -9.82 1.44 0.33
CA LEU A 17 -9.76 -0.01 0.12
C LEU A 17 -10.67 -0.47 -1.03
N VAL A 18 -11.91 0.03 -1.07
CA VAL A 18 -12.87 -0.30 -2.16
C VAL A 18 -12.31 0.12 -3.52
N GLU A 19 -11.79 1.34 -3.61
CA GLU A 19 -11.19 1.86 -4.84
C GLU A 19 -9.99 1.00 -5.27
N GLN A 20 -9.08 0.69 -4.35
CA GLN A 20 -7.91 -0.15 -4.60
C GLN A 20 -8.29 -1.54 -5.11
N VAL A 21 -9.21 -2.24 -4.40
CA VAL A 21 -9.68 -3.57 -4.81
C VAL A 21 -10.36 -3.51 -6.18
N THR A 22 -11.12 -2.45 -6.46
CA THR A 22 -11.79 -2.27 -7.76
C THR A 22 -10.76 -2.13 -8.88
N VAL A 23 -9.79 -1.22 -8.75
CA VAL A 23 -8.72 -1.01 -9.74
C VAL A 23 -7.93 -2.30 -9.98
N LEU A 24 -7.58 -3.04 -8.93
CA LEU A 24 -6.87 -4.30 -9.05
C LEU A 24 -7.67 -5.37 -9.80
N LYS A 25 -8.96 -5.50 -9.50
CA LYS A 25 -9.87 -6.44 -10.19
C LYS A 25 -10.07 -6.05 -11.66
N GLU A 26 -10.23 -4.76 -11.98
CA GLU A 26 -10.30 -4.24 -13.36
C GLU A 26 -9.05 -4.59 -14.17
N LYS A 27 -7.88 -4.59 -13.52
CA LYS A 27 -6.60 -5.02 -14.11
C LYS A 27 -6.40 -6.53 -14.14
N GLY A 28 -7.38 -7.33 -13.69
CA GLY A 28 -7.37 -8.79 -13.72
C GLY A 28 -6.63 -9.46 -12.55
N TYR A 29 -6.38 -8.75 -11.45
CA TYR A 29 -5.83 -9.34 -10.22
C TYR A 29 -6.97 -9.70 -9.27
N HIS A 30 -7.13 -10.99 -9.00
CA HIS A 30 -8.22 -11.52 -8.17
C HIS A 30 -7.75 -12.22 -6.91
N ASN A 31 -6.44 -12.52 -6.79
CA ASN A 31 -5.86 -13.10 -5.58
C ASN A 31 -5.52 -12.01 -4.56
N ILE A 32 -6.56 -11.37 -4.03
CA ILE A 32 -6.46 -10.25 -3.09
C ILE A 32 -6.85 -10.75 -1.70
N ILE A 33 -5.96 -10.53 -0.73
CA ILE A 33 -6.13 -10.92 0.68
C ILE A 33 -6.05 -9.66 1.51
N VAL A 34 -7.12 -9.35 2.23
CA VAL A 34 -7.14 -8.24 3.18
C VAL A 34 -6.82 -8.77 4.58
N ILE A 35 -5.75 -8.25 5.18
CA ILE A 35 -5.52 -8.42 6.62
C ILE A 35 -6.27 -7.29 7.32
N ASP A 36 -7.43 -7.62 7.87
CA ASP A 36 -8.21 -6.67 8.65
C ASP A 36 -7.70 -6.60 10.09
N ASN A 37 -7.16 -5.45 10.46
CA ASN A 37 -6.56 -5.23 11.76
C ASN A 37 -7.58 -4.76 12.80
N GLN A 38 -8.66 -5.56 12.97
CA GLN A 38 -9.77 -5.33 13.89
C GLN A 38 -10.55 -4.04 13.60
N SER A 39 -10.98 -3.89 12.36
CA SER A 39 -11.88 -2.81 11.97
C SER A 39 -13.22 -2.89 12.71
N THR A 40 -13.76 -1.72 13.02
CA THR A 40 -15.06 -1.56 13.69
C THR A 40 -16.02 -0.67 12.90
N TYR A 41 -15.58 -0.08 11.80
CA TYR A 41 -16.41 0.73 10.91
C TYR A 41 -17.45 -0.12 10.18
N GLN A 42 -18.72 0.02 10.56
CA GLN A 42 -19.80 -0.87 10.10
C GLN A 42 -19.96 -0.94 8.57
N PRO A 43 -19.91 0.17 7.80
CA PRO A 43 -20.02 0.08 6.35
C PRO A 43 -18.93 -0.79 5.70
N LEU A 44 -17.70 -0.78 6.24
CA LEU A 44 -16.61 -1.65 5.79
C LEU A 44 -16.91 -3.12 6.08
N LEU A 45 -17.37 -3.43 7.30
CA LEU A 45 -17.68 -4.81 7.69
C LEU A 45 -18.84 -5.41 6.88
N GLU A 46 -19.82 -4.59 6.51
CA GLU A 46 -20.91 -4.96 5.62
C GLU A 46 -20.40 -5.21 4.19
N TRP A 47 -19.52 -4.35 3.70
CA TRP A 47 -18.93 -4.50 2.37
C TRP A 47 -18.12 -5.80 2.25
N TYR A 48 -17.35 -6.18 3.26
CA TYR A 48 -16.63 -7.46 3.30
C TYR A 48 -17.58 -8.65 3.08
N LYS A 49 -18.74 -8.65 3.73
CA LYS A 49 -19.74 -9.73 3.63
C LYS A 49 -20.37 -9.82 2.23
N LEU A 50 -20.53 -8.69 1.55
CA LEU A 50 -21.25 -8.59 0.28
C LEU A 50 -20.36 -8.82 -0.95
N ASN A 51 -19.06 -8.58 -0.85
CA ASN A 51 -18.18 -8.49 -2.03
C ASN A 51 -17.20 -9.65 -2.21
N ASN A 52 -17.34 -10.72 -1.44
CA ASN A 52 -16.56 -11.95 -1.54
C ASN A 52 -15.04 -11.66 -1.64
N VAL A 53 -14.53 -10.82 -0.74
CA VAL A 53 -13.10 -10.52 -0.58
C VAL A 53 -12.54 -11.51 0.45
N ASP A 54 -11.35 -12.06 0.18
CA ASP A 54 -10.65 -12.90 1.17
C ASP A 54 -10.14 -12.03 2.31
N VAL A 55 -10.86 -12.00 3.42
CA VAL A 55 -10.54 -11.20 4.61
C VAL A 55 -10.04 -12.11 5.72
N PHE A 56 -8.82 -11.81 6.18
CA PHE A 56 -8.26 -12.39 7.39
C PHE A 56 -8.38 -11.38 8.53
N VAL A 57 -9.25 -11.64 9.49
CA VAL A 57 -9.36 -10.82 10.70
C VAL A 57 -8.19 -11.14 11.63
N ASN A 58 -7.34 -10.13 11.87
CA ASN A 58 -6.17 -10.29 12.73
C ASN A 58 -6.54 -10.16 14.21
N ASP A 59 -6.93 -11.28 14.81
CA ASP A 59 -7.18 -11.42 16.25
C ASP A 59 -5.96 -11.92 17.04
N ILE A 60 -4.89 -12.33 16.34
CA ILE A 60 -3.69 -12.92 16.91
C ILE A 60 -2.72 -11.84 17.41
N VAL A 61 -2.51 -10.79 16.60
CA VAL A 61 -1.61 -9.66 16.92
C VAL A 61 -2.37 -8.34 16.71
N PRO A 62 -3.33 -8.03 17.56
CA PRO A 62 -4.26 -6.93 17.33
C PRO A 62 -3.56 -5.57 17.35
N ASN A 63 -4.08 -4.62 16.56
CA ASN A 63 -3.64 -3.23 16.49
C ASN A 63 -2.17 -3.01 16.10
N SER A 64 -1.56 -3.95 15.42
CA SER A 64 -0.19 -3.84 14.96
C SER A 64 -0.12 -3.28 13.53
N ASN A 65 0.60 -2.17 13.34
CA ASN A 65 0.96 -1.68 12.00
C ASN A 65 1.89 -2.64 11.24
N LYS A 66 2.45 -3.64 11.94
CA LYS A 66 3.27 -4.72 11.38
C LYS A 66 2.52 -6.06 11.39
N ALA A 67 1.19 -6.06 11.29
CA ALA A 67 0.38 -7.26 11.40
C ALA A 67 0.84 -8.39 10.46
N PHE A 68 1.09 -8.09 9.19
CA PHE A 68 1.56 -9.10 8.23
C PHE A 68 2.93 -9.67 8.64
N LEU A 69 3.91 -8.83 8.99
CA LEU A 69 5.22 -9.26 9.47
C LEU A 69 5.09 -10.18 10.70
N ASN A 70 4.27 -9.77 11.67
CA ASN A 70 4.07 -10.54 12.89
C ASN A 70 3.42 -11.90 12.61
N LEU A 71 2.45 -11.97 11.70
CA LEU A 71 1.82 -13.24 11.29
C LEU A 71 2.82 -14.19 10.63
N VAL A 72 3.75 -13.67 9.84
CA VAL A 72 4.85 -14.47 9.28
C VAL A 72 5.80 -14.95 10.38
N GLN A 73 6.20 -14.07 11.29
CA GLN A 73 7.16 -14.38 12.36
C GLN A 73 6.66 -15.44 13.35
N ILE A 74 5.36 -15.47 13.65
CA ILE A 74 4.75 -16.51 14.48
C ILE A 74 4.50 -17.83 13.72
N GLY A 75 4.85 -17.88 12.43
CA GLY A 75 4.72 -19.08 11.60
C GLY A 75 3.29 -19.38 11.14
N HIS A 76 2.42 -18.38 10.98
CA HIS A 76 1.06 -18.61 10.48
C HIS A 76 1.09 -19.20 9.06
N PRO A 77 0.54 -20.44 8.81
CA PRO A 77 0.79 -21.20 7.59
C PRO A 77 0.45 -20.44 6.29
N LYS A 78 -0.71 -19.77 6.23
CA LYS A 78 -1.12 -18.96 5.07
C LYS A 78 -0.09 -17.89 4.70
N PHE A 79 0.43 -17.17 5.68
CA PHE A 79 1.32 -16.03 5.44
C PHE A 79 2.77 -16.47 5.22
N VAL A 80 3.21 -17.57 5.84
CA VAL A 80 4.50 -18.21 5.53
C VAL A 80 4.52 -18.72 4.09
N GLU A 81 3.42 -19.31 3.61
CA GLU A 81 3.29 -19.75 2.22
C GLU A 81 3.36 -18.56 1.24
N ILE A 82 2.67 -17.46 1.55
CA ILE A 82 2.68 -16.25 0.72
C ILE A 82 4.10 -15.72 0.55
N VAL A 83 4.85 -15.50 1.65
CA VAL A 83 6.20 -14.92 1.58
C VAL A 83 7.23 -15.90 1.01
N SER A 84 6.93 -17.19 0.93
CA SER A 84 7.78 -18.18 0.25
C SER A 84 7.74 -18.06 -1.29
N ASN A 85 6.85 -17.23 -1.82
CA ASN A 85 6.67 -16.96 -3.25
C ASN A 85 6.80 -15.45 -3.52
N TRP A 86 6.71 -15.04 -4.80
CA TRP A 86 6.50 -13.65 -5.15
C TRP A 86 5.15 -13.18 -4.63
N TYR A 87 5.11 -12.04 -3.96
CA TYR A 87 3.87 -11.44 -3.46
C TYR A 87 3.93 -9.91 -3.54
N ILE A 88 2.77 -9.27 -3.47
CA ILE A 88 2.63 -7.83 -3.33
C ILE A 88 2.14 -7.54 -1.92
N PHE A 89 2.72 -6.53 -1.28
CA PHE A 89 2.24 -6.00 -0.01
C PHE A 89 1.99 -4.50 -0.11
N ASN A 90 0.92 -4.04 0.55
CA ASN A 90 0.45 -2.67 0.45
C ASN A 90 -0.47 -2.28 1.60
N ASP A 91 -0.53 -0.98 1.93
CA ASP A 91 -1.56 -0.43 2.79
C ASP A 91 -2.83 -0.10 1.99
N SER A 92 -3.97 -0.09 2.66
CA SER A 92 -5.29 0.09 2.02
C SER A 92 -5.54 1.47 1.43
N ASP A 93 -4.75 2.46 1.80
CA ASP A 93 -4.83 3.85 1.32
C ASP A 93 -3.85 4.20 0.20
N ILE A 94 -3.12 3.22 -0.30
CA ILE A 94 -2.19 3.35 -1.43
C ILE A 94 -2.82 2.74 -2.68
N ILE A 95 -3.32 3.55 -3.58
CA ILE A 95 -4.17 3.13 -4.69
C ILE A 95 -3.41 3.24 -6.00
N PRO A 96 -3.21 2.13 -6.77
CA PRO A 96 -2.65 2.21 -8.12
C PRO A 96 -3.53 3.06 -9.03
N GLU A 97 -2.92 3.94 -9.82
CA GLU A 97 -3.66 4.71 -10.80
C GLU A 97 -4.18 3.82 -11.95
N LYS A 98 -5.28 4.23 -12.56
CA LYS A 98 -5.86 3.48 -13.71
C LYS A 98 -4.91 3.39 -14.89
N THR A 99 -4.02 4.37 -15.04
CA THR A 99 -2.98 4.44 -16.09
C THR A 99 -1.82 3.46 -15.90
N VAL A 100 -1.67 2.87 -14.72
CA VAL A 100 -0.67 1.82 -14.46
C VAL A 100 -0.89 0.65 -15.42
N PRO A 101 0.17 0.13 -16.09
CA PRO A 101 0.03 -1.02 -16.98
C PRO A 101 -0.62 -2.23 -16.31
N ASP A 102 -1.46 -2.96 -17.04
CA ASP A 102 -2.16 -4.12 -16.47
C ASP A 102 -1.20 -5.22 -16.00
N ASP A 103 -0.05 -5.37 -16.64
CA ASP A 103 0.96 -6.39 -16.27
C ASP A 103 2.03 -5.88 -15.28
N PHE A 104 1.74 -4.82 -14.53
CA PHE A 104 2.66 -4.18 -13.60
C PHE A 104 3.40 -5.14 -12.66
N ALA A 105 2.76 -6.22 -12.21
CA ALA A 105 3.41 -7.20 -11.33
C ALA A 105 4.53 -7.97 -12.05
N ALA A 106 4.34 -8.30 -13.33
CA ALA A 106 5.36 -8.94 -14.14
C ALA A 106 6.54 -8.00 -14.41
N ASP A 107 6.25 -6.73 -14.69
CA ASP A 107 7.25 -5.71 -14.92
C ASP A 107 8.11 -5.46 -13.68
N MET A 108 7.47 -5.33 -12.49
CA MET A 108 8.20 -5.16 -11.23
C MET A 108 9.07 -6.39 -10.90
N VAL A 109 8.58 -7.62 -11.15
CA VAL A 109 9.40 -8.84 -11.00
C VAL A 109 10.58 -8.82 -11.96
N LYS A 110 10.38 -8.38 -13.23
CA LYS A 110 11.46 -8.22 -14.21
C LYS A 110 12.53 -7.25 -13.67
N TYR A 111 12.14 -6.10 -13.14
CA TYR A 111 13.07 -5.15 -12.53
C TYR A 111 13.77 -5.73 -11.29
N ALA A 112 13.04 -6.43 -10.41
CA ALA A 112 13.63 -7.08 -9.25
C ALA A 112 14.75 -8.06 -9.64
N VAL A 113 14.50 -8.92 -10.61
CA VAL A 113 15.48 -9.87 -11.13
C VAL A 113 16.64 -9.17 -11.83
N LYS A 114 16.35 -8.19 -12.72
CA LYS A 114 17.36 -7.46 -13.51
C LYS A 114 18.36 -6.70 -12.61
N TYR A 115 17.86 -6.07 -11.54
CA TYR A 115 18.66 -5.23 -10.65
C TYR A 115 19.07 -5.92 -9.34
N GLY A 116 18.75 -7.22 -9.19
CA GLY A 116 19.07 -7.98 -7.98
C GLY A 116 18.41 -7.42 -6.72
N LYS A 117 17.18 -6.90 -6.84
CA LYS A 117 16.46 -6.29 -5.71
C LYS A 117 15.44 -7.23 -5.09
N THR A 118 15.33 -7.19 -3.78
CA THR A 118 14.37 -8.01 -3.03
C THR A 118 12.98 -7.38 -2.98
N LYS A 119 12.88 -6.07 -3.19
CA LYS A 119 11.62 -5.31 -3.15
C LYS A 119 11.61 -4.23 -4.23
N VAL A 120 10.59 -4.27 -5.09
CA VAL A 120 10.38 -3.27 -6.16
C VAL A 120 8.96 -2.76 -6.09
N GLY A 121 8.78 -1.45 -6.03
CA GLY A 121 7.46 -0.84 -5.84
C GLY A 121 7.19 0.36 -6.71
N MET A 122 5.93 0.78 -6.73
CA MET A 122 5.47 1.97 -7.42
C MET A 122 5.89 3.23 -6.67
N SER A 123 6.00 4.34 -7.39
CA SER A 123 6.25 5.66 -6.79
C SER A 123 4.94 6.35 -6.41
N ILE A 124 4.95 7.09 -5.29
CA ILE A 124 3.79 7.88 -4.86
C ILE A 124 3.73 9.16 -5.68
N ARG A 125 2.57 9.48 -6.23
CA ARG A 125 2.30 10.72 -6.92
C ARG A 125 2.29 11.91 -5.97
N ILE A 126 2.97 12.98 -6.34
CA ILE A 126 3.05 14.21 -5.55
C ILE A 126 2.92 15.50 -6.38
N ASP A 127 2.86 15.38 -7.71
CA ASP A 127 2.83 16.51 -8.63
C ASP A 127 1.44 17.14 -8.80
N ASP A 128 0.40 16.51 -8.28
CA ASP A 128 -1.00 16.95 -8.34
C ASP A 128 -1.69 17.11 -6.98
N ILE A 129 -0.95 16.99 -5.87
CA ILE A 129 -1.49 17.23 -4.53
C ILE A 129 -1.67 18.72 -4.25
N ASP A 130 -2.74 19.07 -3.54
CA ASP A 130 -3.02 20.46 -3.18
C ASP A 130 -2.06 20.96 -2.09
N LEU A 131 -1.13 21.83 -2.46
CA LEU A 131 -0.11 22.37 -1.53
C LEU A 131 -0.67 23.39 -0.53
N ASP A 132 -1.91 23.83 -0.69
CA ASP A 132 -2.55 24.70 0.31
C ASP A 132 -3.07 23.89 1.53
N TYR A 133 -3.15 22.56 1.41
CA TYR A 133 -3.44 21.72 2.58
C TYR A 133 -2.24 21.68 3.55
N PRO A 134 -2.47 21.85 4.86
CA PRO A 134 -1.40 22.13 5.83
C PRO A 134 -0.24 21.13 5.84
N LEU A 135 -0.52 19.85 5.59
CA LEU A 135 0.51 18.80 5.61
C LEU A 135 1.14 18.52 4.24
N ASN A 136 0.50 18.95 3.14
CA ASN A 136 0.95 18.57 1.80
C ASN A 136 2.28 19.23 1.39
N LYS A 137 2.62 20.40 1.91
CA LYS A 137 3.96 20.98 1.71
C LYS A 137 5.05 20.10 2.28
N TRP A 138 4.86 19.65 3.52
CA TRP A 138 5.81 18.73 4.16
C TRP A 138 5.86 17.37 3.45
N VAL A 139 4.70 16.83 3.02
CA VAL A 139 4.63 15.59 2.24
C VAL A 139 5.39 15.74 0.93
N HIS A 140 5.14 16.82 0.20
CA HIS A 140 5.80 17.10 -1.08
C HIS A 140 7.32 17.20 -0.91
N GLU A 141 7.80 17.92 0.09
CA GLU A 141 9.24 18.03 0.41
C GLU A 141 9.84 16.66 0.74
N TYR A 142 9.15 15.87 1.58
CA TYR A 142 9.61 14.55 1.98
C TYR A 142 9.63 13.56 0.83
N GLU A 143 8.52 13.39 0.11
CA GLU A 143 8.40 12.43 -0.99
C GLU A 143 9.25 12.83 -2.21
N SER A 144 9.48 14.14 -2.46
CA SER A 144 10.36 14.60 -3.55
C SER A 144 11.77 14.00 -3.47
N THR A 145 12.26 13.71 -2.27
CA THR A 145 13.57 13.09 -2.07
C THR A 145 13.69 11.73 -2.74
N TYR A 146 12.58 11.02 -2.92
CA TYR A 146 12.52 9.72 -3.57
C TYR A 146 12.42 9.77 -5.09
N TRP A 147 12.26 10.97 -5.67
CA TRP A 147 12.23 11.22 -7.10
C TRP A 147 13.58 11.75 -7.63
N THR A 148 14.65 11.40 -6.97
CA THR A 148 16.02 11.85 -7.31
C THR A 148 16.91 10.66 -7.66
N ASN A 149 18.02 10.93 -8.37
CA ASN A 149 19.01 9.93 -8.76
C ASN A 149 18.42 8.77 -9.60
N GLY A 150 17.50 9.12 -10.51
CA GLY A 150 16.84 8.16 -11.37
C GLY A 150 17.79 7.46 -12.34
N ILE A 151 17.52 6.19 -12.61
CA ILE A 151 18.18 5.34 -13.60
C ILE A 151 17.19 5.09 -14.74
N GLN A 152 17.56 5.44 -15.98
CA GLN A 152 16.71 5.19 -17.15
C GLN A 152 16.80 3.73 -17.59
N ASP A 153 15.65 3.07 -17.75
CA ASP A 153 15.54 1.71 -18.24
C ASP A 153 14.31 1.51 -19.14
N GLU A 154 14.53 1.26 -20.41
CA GLU A 154 13.48 1.00 -21.43
C GLU A 154 12.37 2.08 -21.45
N GLY A 155 12.73 3.34 -21.18
CA GLY A 155 11.80 4.48 -21.16
C GLY A 155 11.08 4.70 -19.83
N VAL A 156 11.42 3.93 -18.81
CA VAL A 156 10.94 4.11 -17.42
C VAL A 156 12.09 4.59 -16.55
N GLU A 157 11.81 5.52 -15.67
CA GLU A 157 12.78 5.97 -14.67
C GLU A 157 12.64 5.17 -13.38
N LEU A 158 13.77 4.66 -12.88
CA LEU A 158 13.84 3.82 -11.69
C LEU A 158 14.63 4.55 -10.61
N TYR A 159 14.16 4.55 -9.36
CA TYR A 159 14.76 5.28 -8.27
C TYR A 159 15.25 4.32 -7.17
N PRO A 160 16.57 4.26 -6.87
CA PRO A 160 17.13 3.38 -5.84
C PRO A 160 16.91 3.96 -4.44
N HIS A 161 15.66 4.06 -4.03
CA HIS A 161 15.26 4.61 -2.76
C HIS A 161 14.44 3.62 -1.92
N PRO A 162 14.46 3.76 -0.57
CA PRO A 162 13.70 2.90 0.32
C PRO A 162 12.20 2.89 0.02
N ILE A 163 11.59 1.72 0.24
CA ILE A 163 10.14 1.55 0.17
C ILE A 163 9.66 1.07 1.54
N ASP A 164 8.66 1.75 2.09
CA ASP A 164 7.94 1.33 3.29
C ASP A 164 6.76 0.41 2.90
N THR A 165 5.55 0.74 3.23
CA THR A 165 4.33 -0.01 2.92
C THR A 165 3.65 0.43 1.63
N THR A 166 4.37 1.14 0.77
CA THR A 166 3.95 1.50 -0.58
C THR A 166 3.87 0.26 -1.45
N PHE A 167 2.92 0.22 -2.35
CA PHE A 167 2.62 -0.88 -3.28
C PHE A 167 3.88 -1.48 -3.92
N ALA A 168 4.29 -2.66 -3.45
CA ALA A 168 5.54 -3.27 -3.88
C ALA A 168 5.46 -4.80 -4.04
N VAL A 169 6.15 -5.31 -5.07
CA VAL A 169 6.46 -6.72 -5.23
C VAL A 169 7.64 -7.08 -4.32
N HIS A 170 7.53 -8.20 -3.63
CA HIS A 170 8.59 -8.79 -2.81
C HIS A 170 9.04 -10.13 -3.40
N SER A 171 10.35 -10.36 -3.41
CA SER A 171 10.91 -11.65 -3.84
C SER A 171 10.66 -12.75 -2.81
N PRO A 172 10.66 -14.04 -3.24
CA PRO A 172 10.49 -15.18 -2.33
C PRO A 172 11.45 -15.13 -1.14
N GLY A 173 10.93 -15.34 0.06
CA GLY A 173 11.68 -15.30 1.32
C GLY A 173 11.92 -13.89 1.90
N THR A 174 11.54 -12.83 1.19
CA THR A 174 11.64 -11.46 1.72
C THR A 174 10.51 -11.18 2.70
N MET A 175 10.84 -10.63 3.86
CA MET A 175 9.85 -10.27 4.88
C MET A 175 9.10 -8.98 4.49
N PRO A 176 7.81 -8.82 4.86
CA PRO A 176 7.02 -7.62 4.59
C PRO A 176 7.39 -6.49 5.57
N ASP A 177 8.58 -5.96 5.46
CA ASP A 177 9.11 -4.90 6.33
C ASP A 177 9.86 -3.85 5.51
N TRP A 178 10.32 -2.82 6.20
CA TRP A 178 11.22 -1.80 5.65
C TRP A 178 12.49 -2.44 5.06
N SER A 179 12.92 -1.96 3.91
CA SER A 179 14.18 -2.37 3.30
C SER A 179 14.82 -1.22 2.55
N ASN A 180 16.15 -1.16 2.56
CA ASN A 180 16.97 -0.29 1.72
C ASN A 180 17.39 -0.98 0.41
N ASP A 181 17.24 -2.30 0.30
CA ASP A 181 17.50 -3.06 -0.92
C ASP A 181 16.29 -3.04 -1.86
N THR A 182 15.94 -1.84 -2.29
CA THR A 182 14.69 -1.56 -3.00
C THR A 182 14.90 -0.74 -4.25
N LEU A 183 13.87 -0.73 -5.10
CA LEU A 183 13.81 0.08 -6.31
C LEU A 183 12.37 0.58 -6.49
N ARG A 184 12.20 1.90 -6.56
CA ARG A 184 10.93 2.53 -6.92
C ARG A 184 10.85 2.65 -8.44
N VAL A 185 9.70 2.36 -9.00
CA VAL A 185 9.43 2.49 -10.44
C VAL A 185 8.62 3.76 -10.65
N GLY A 186 9.12 4.64 -11.53
CA GLY A 186 8.47 5.90 -11.87
C GLY A 186 7.33 5.74 -12.86
N ILE A 187 6.93 6.83 -13.50
CA ILE A 187 5.84 6.85 -14.48
C ILE A 187 6.06 5.78 -15.56
N PRO A 188 5.04 4.96 -15.92
CA PRO A 188 3.62 5.08 -15.52
C PRO A 188 3.22 4.29 -14.26
N TYR A 189 4.15 3.76 -13.48
CA TYR A 189 3.87 2.93 -12.30
C TYR A 189 3.67 3.81 -11.06
N ILE A 190 2.52 4.45 -10.97
CA ILE A 190 2.22 5.48 -9.97
C ILE A 190 1.06 5.06 -9.08
N VAL A 191 1.21 5.31 -7.78
CA VAL A 191 0.14 5.16 -6.79
C VAL A 191 -0.24 6.52 -6.20
N LYS A 192 -1.49 6.64 -5.77
CA LYS A 192 -1.97 7.73 -4.91
C LYS A 192 -1.98 7.27 -3.47
N HIS A 193 -1.52 8.13 -2.57
CA HIS A 193 -1.79 7.98 -1.14
C HIS A 193 -3.05 8.78 -0.83
N ALA A 194 -4.17 8.11 -0.64
CA ALA A 194 -5.49 8.72 -0.57
C ALA A 194 -5.59 9.91 0.41
N PRO A 195 -5.01 9.85 1.63
CA PRO A 195 -5.05 10.97 2.56
C PRO A 195 -4.45 12.30 2.05
N PHE A 196 -3.54 12.26 1.06
CA PHE A 196 -2.95 13.49 0.50
C PHE A 196 -3.93 14.32 -0.32
N TYR A 197 -5.04 13.70 -0.74
CA TYR A 197 -6.10 14.29 -1.56
C TYR A 197 -7.33 14.69 -0.76
N TYR A 198 -7.35 14.46 0.54
CA TYR A 198 -8.52 14.80 1.36
C TYR A 198 -8.45 16.26 1.82
N ASN A 199 -9.56 16.97 1.59
CA ASN A 199 -9.72 18.31 2.17
C ASN A 199 -9.81 18.19 3.71
N PRO A 200 -8.88 18.80 4.46
CA PRO A 200 -8.86 18.71 5.92
C PRO A 200 -10.08 19.32 6.61
N GLU A 201 -10.83 20.21 5.90
CA GLU A 201 -12.06 20.80 6.43
C GLU A 201 -13.32 19.93 6.18
N SER A 202 -13.20 18.94 5.27
CA SER A 202 -14.30 18.04 4.88
C SER A 202 -13.81 16.62 4.62
N LEU A 203 -13.18 16.01 5.61
CA LEU A 203 -12.69 14.63 5.52
C LEU A 203 -13.84 13.65 5.24
N PRO A 204 -13.59 12.57 4.47
CA PRO A 204 -14.53 11.45 4.35
C PRO A 204 -14.88 10.84 5.71
N GLU A 205 -16.09 10.31 5.86
CA GLU A 205 -16.58 9.77 7.12
C GLU A 205 -15.74 8.60 7.65
N ASP A 206 -15.29 7.71 6.77
CA ASP A 206 -14.41 6.60 7.14
C ASP A 206 -13.02 7.08 7.57
N GLU A 207 -12.47 8.14 6.96
CA GLU A 207 -11.19 8.71 7.40
C GLU A 207 -11.34 9.42 8.75
N LYS A 208 -12.45 10.16 8.99
CA LYS A 208 -12.76 10.69 10.32
C LYS A 208 -12.83 9.59 11.36
N TYR A 209 -13.56 8.51 11.02
CA TYR A 209 -13.70 7.36 11.91
C TYR A 209 -12.33 6.73 12.20
N TYR A 210 -11.53 6.48 11.17
CA TYR A 210 -10.17 5.95 11.31
C TYR A 210 -9.32 6.81 12.24
N LEU A 211 -9.26 8.14 12.02
CA LEU A 211 -8.45 9.07 12.81
C LEU A 211 -8.88 9.13 14.29
N GLN A 212 -10.17 8.92 14.58
CA GLN A 212 -10.71 8.87 15.95
C GLN A 212 -10.35 7.57 16.69
N HIS A 213 -10.18 6.45 15.97
CA HIS A 213 -10.02 5.11 16.54
C HIS A 213 -8.61 4.51 16.31
N MET A 214 -7.75 5.16 15.53
CA MET A 214 -6.39 4.69 15.26
C MET A 214 -5.50 4.75 16.51
N ASN A 215 -4.49 3.89 16.54
CA ASN A 215 -3.39 4.07 17.46
C ASN A 215 -2.49 5.20 16.95
N LYS A 216 -2.45 6.33 17.68
CA LYS A 216 -1.68 7.53 17.29
C LYS A 216 -0.18 7.30 17.10
N ASN A 217 0.35 6.20 17.63
CA ASN A 217 1.76 5.80 17.47
C ASN A 217 2.01 4.96 16.22
N SER A 218 0.98 4.61 15.44
CA SER A 218 1.09 3.67 14.32
C SER A 218 1.39 4.31 12.97
N SER A 219 1.29 5.64 12.82
CA SER A 219 1.49 6.32 11.55
C SER A 219 2.11 7.69 11.74
N ASN A 220 3.15 7.98 10.95
CA ASN A 220 3.79 9.31 10.95
C ASN A 220 2.90 10.39 10.34
N TRP A 221 2.05 10.03 9.38
CA TRP A 221 1.13 10.93 8.70
C TRP A 221 -0.12 11.20 9.55
N SER A 222 -0.87 10.16 9.87
CA SER A 222 -2.16 10.29 10.56
C SER A 222 -2.02 10.93 11.96
N SER A 223 -0.85 10.77 12.60
CA SER A 223 -0.58 11.40 13.90
C SER A 223 -0.45 12.92 13.83
N LYS A 224 -0.27 13.50 12.63
CA LYS A 224 -0.13 14.94 12.40
C LYS A 224 -1.44 15.60 11.93
N VAL A 225 -2.47 14.81 11.63
CA VAL A 225 -3.78 15.33 11.23
C VAL A 225 -4.56 15.77 12.46
N GLU A 226 -4.92 17.03 12.51
CA GLU A 226 -5.84 17.55 13.53
C GLU A 226 -7.27 17.44 13.01
N ILE A 227 -8.12 16.68 13.74
CA ILE A 227 -9.56 16.64 13.47
C ILE A 227 -10.17 17.87 14.12
N LYS A 228 -10.73 18.77 13.32
CA LYS A 228 -11.52 19.91 13.79
C LYS A 228 -12.94 19.52 14.09
#